data_7130513fd6593ca2b1b15890c0b366ec
#
_entry.id   7130513fd6593ca2b1b15890c0b366ec
#
_cell.length_a   1.000
_cell.length_b   1.000
_cell.length_c   1.000
_cell.angle_alpha   90.00
_cell.angle_beta   90.00
_cell.angle_gamma   90.00
#
_symmetry.space_group_name_H-M   'P 1'
#
loop_
_entity.id
_entity.type
_entity.pdbx_description
1 polymer ?
#
loop_
_entity_poly.entity_id
_entity_poly.type
_entity_poly.pdbx_seq_one_letter_code
_entity_poly.pdbx_strand_id
1 'polypeptide(L)'
;MIDARFGHVNVIAKDWQKLADFYEAVFGMQIVPPLRDYRGPDLEAGTGIEGAALRGAHLRLPGLGPDGPTLEIYQYESGPAALPAAANRPGYQHIAFAVPDVPAAREAVFSAGGRKVGSIVTATTADGRRVTWTYVTDPEGNIIELQDWAERDE
;
A
#
# COMPACT_ATOMS: atom_id res chain seq x y z
N MET A 1 -26.81 8.96 7.33
CA MET A 1 -25.84 8.25 6.47
C MET A 1 -25.18 9.31 5.60
N ILE A 2 -23.87 9.31 5.45
CA ILE A 2 -23.15 10.23 4.53
C ILE A 2 -22.99 9.55 3.18
N ASP A 3 -23.16 10.34 2.10
CA ASP A 3 -22.81 9.92 0.76
C ASP A 3 -21.29 10.05 0.59
N ALA A 4 -20.59 8.90 0.53
CA ALA A 4 -19.13 8.86 0.50
C ALA A 4 -18.61 7.92 -0.59
N ARG A 5 -17.51 8.32 -1.23
CA ARG A 5 -16.71 7.47 -2.13
C ARG A 5 -15.32 7.29 -1.57
N PHE A 6 -14.74 6.11 -1.81
CA PHE A 6 -13.36 5.86 -1.42
C PHE A 6 -12.41 6.78 -2.21
N GLY A 7 -11.61 7.56 -1.53
CA GLY A 7 -10.69 8.54 -2.13
C GLY A 7 -9.27 8.01 -2.29
N HIS A 8 -8.65 7.69 -1.19
CA HIS A 8 -7.26 7.20 -1.15
C HIS A 8 -6.98 6.43 0.14
N VAL A 9 -5.86 5.73 0.16
CA VAL A 9 -5.17 5.29 1.38
C VAL A 9 -3.82 5.99 1.43
N ASN A 10 -3.36 6.35 2.63
CA ASN A 10 -2.08 7.02 2.83
C ASN A 10 -1.08 6.12 3.55
N VAL A 11 0.18 6.17 3.12
CA VAL A 11 1.32 5.57 3.80
C VAL A 11 2.39 6.65 4.05
N ILE A 12 2.92 6.68 5.27
CA ILE A 12 4.01 7.58 5.62
C ILE A 12 5.33 6.85 5.46
N ALA A 13 6.18 7.38 4.59
CA ALA A 13 7.47 6.82 4.19
C ALA A 13 8.64 7.56 4.86
N LYS A 14 9.76 6.88 5.00
CA LYS A 14 11.06 7.50 5.31
C LYS A 14 11.71 8.09 4.06
N ASP A 15 11.48 7.46 2.91
CA ASP A 15 11.95 7.88 1.59
C ASP A 15 10.82 7.63 0.58
N TRP A 16 9.99 8.65 0.38
CA TRP A 16 8.81 8.53 -0.46
C TRP A 16 9.14 8.18 -1.92
N GLN A 17 10.28 8.63 -2.43
CA GLN A 17 10.69 8.37 -3.83
C GLN A 17 11.02 6.89 -4.01
N LYS A 18 11.87 6.33 -3.15
CA LYS A 18 12.20 4.90 -3.19
C LYS A 18 10.99 4.01 -3.00
N LEU A 19 10.06 4.44 -2.13
CA LEU A 19 8.84 3.69 -1.93
C LEU A 19 7.91 3.77 -3.15
N ALA A 20 7.80 4.93 -3.79
CA ALA A 20 7.07 5.10 -5.04
C ALA A 20 7.67 4.24 -6.16
N ASP A 21 9.00 4.28 -6.34
CA ASP A 21 9.73 3.46 -7.32
C ASP A 21 9.44 1.95 -7.13
N PHE A 22 9.36 1.49 -5.88
CA PHE A 22 8.98 0.11 -5.57
C PHE A 22 7.56 -0.22 -6.08
N TYR A 23 6.57 0.61 -5.77
CA TYR A 23 5.19 0.36 -6.20
C TYR A 23 5.02 0.50 -7.72
N GLU A 24 5.75 1.40 -8.37
CA GLU A 24 5.79 1.50 -9.84
C GLU A 24 6.40 0.24 -10.46
N ALA A 25 7.55 -0.22 -9.96
CA ALA A 25 8.27 -1.38 -10.51
C ALA A 25 7.53 -2.70 -10.32
N VAL A 26 6.92 -2.91 -9.15
CA VAL A 26 6.31 -4.21 -8.78
C VAL A 26 4.85 -4.30 -9.25
N PHE A 27 4.08 -3.23 -9.10
CA PHE A 27 2.63 -3.24 -9.34
C PHE A 27 2.20 -2.39 -10.54
N GLY A 28 3.14 -1.77 -11.25
CA GLY A 28 2.85 -0.93 -12.41
C GLY A 28 2.06 0.34 -12.06
N MET A 29 2.13 0.78 -10.81
CA MET A 29 1.49 2.03 -10.40
C MET A 29 2.13 3.21 -11.11
N GLN A 30 1.38 4.30 -11.25
CA GLN A 30 1.86 5.52 -11.92
C GLN A 30 1.63 6.72 -11.02
N ILE A 31 2.65 7.57 -10.92
CA ILE A 31 2.53 8.85 -10.22
C ILE A 31 1.48 9.71 -10.92
N VAL A 32 0.56 10.26 -10.13
CA VAL A 32 -0.46 11.21 -10.56
C VAL A 32 0.02 12.63 -10.25
N PRO A 33 0.41 13.43 -11.26
CA PRO A 33 0.89 14.79 -11.03
C PRO A 33 -0.22 15.69 -10.46
N PRO A 34 0.16 16.80 -9.79
CA PRO A 34 1.51 17.21 -9.48
C PRO A 34 2.10 16.46 -8.29
N LEU A 35 3.44 16.45 -8.14
CA LEU A 35 4.07 16.05 -6.87
C LEU A 35 3.62 16.97 -5.73
N ARG A 36 3.66 16.47 -4.53
CA ARG A 36 3.22 17.18 -3.33
C ARG A 36 4.42 17.72 -2.56
N ASP A 37 4.35 19.00 -2.19
CA ASP A 37 5.26 19.66 -1.26
C ASP A 37 4.40 20.65 -0.47
N TYR A 38 4.03 20.26 0.74
CA TYR A 38 3.10 21.01 1.58
C TYR A 38 3.77 21.42 2.88
N ARG A 39 3.53 22.67 3.27
CA ARG A 39 3.95 23.25 4.55
C ARG A 39 3.10 24.47 4.90
N GLY A 40 3.21 24.91 6.14
CA GLY A 40 2.56 26.12 6.63
C GLY A 40 1.23 25.90 7.32
N PRO A 41 0.54 27.00 7.66
CA PRO A 41 -0.56 26.97 8.64
C PRO A 41 -1.73 26.07 8.26
N ASP A 42 -2.04 25.93 6.99
CA ASP A 42 -3.15 25.08 6.55
C ASP A 42 -2.84 23.60 6.76
N LEU A 43 -1.58 23.19 6.51
CA LEU A 43 -1.14 21.81 6.77
C LEU A 43 -1.11 21.53 8.28
N GLU A 44 -0.59 22.45 9.07
CA GLU A 44 -0.56 22.35 10.53
C GLU A 44 -1.97 22.24 11.11
N ALA A 45 -2.88 23.12 10.68
CA ALA A 45 -4.27 23.07 11.12
C ALA A 45 -4.99 21.78 10.71
N GLY A 46 -4.76 21.31 9.48
CA GLY A 46 -5.39 20.10 8.96
C GLY A 46 -4.86 18.80 9.58
N THR A 47 -3.57 18.75 9.93
CA THR A 47 -2.93 17.57 10.50
C THR A 47 -2.87 17.58 12.03
N GLY A 48 -3.00 18.76 12.66
CA GLY A 48 -2.76 18.93 14.09
C GLY A 48 -1.30 18.81 14.50
N ILE A 49 -0.37 18.92 13.55
CA ILE A 49 1.08 18.80 13.79
C ILE A 49 1.73 20.17 13.60
N GLU A 50 2.26 20.74 14.67
CA GLU A 50 3.00 22.00 14.63
C GLU A 50 4.26 21.87 13.78
N GLY A 51 4.52 22.83 12.89
CA GLY A 51 5.65 22.83 11.97
C GLY A 51 5.58 21.73 10.91
N ALA A 52 4.40 21.16 10.65
CA ALA A 52 4.23 20.13 9.64
C ALA A 52 4.78 20.57 8.28
N ALA A 53 5.63 19.69 7.71
CA ALA A 53 6.10 19.81 6.33
C ALA A 53 6.24 18.40 5.74
N LEU A 54 5.70 18.20 4.54
CA LEU A 54 5.73 16.90 3.88
C LEU A 54 5.96 17.03 2.38
N ARG A 55 6.52 15.97 1.80
CA ARG A 55 6.65 15.77 0.36
C ARG A 55 6.13 14.40 -0.02
N GLY A 56 5.74 14.24 -1.29
CA GLY A 56 5.33 12.92 -1.78
C GLY A 56 4.57 12.96 -3.08
N ALA A 57 3.87 11.88 -3.32
CA ALA A 57 3.08 11.67 -4.54
C ALA A 57 1.82 10.86 -4.26
N HIS A 58 0.87 10.96 -5.16
CA HIS A 58 -0.22 10.01 -5.30
C HIS A 58 0.13 9.03 -6.41
N LEU A 59 -0.06 7.75 -6.16
CA LEU A 59 0.11 6.69 -7.15
C LEU A 59 -1.24 6.10 -7.48
N ARG A 60 -1.53 5.94 -8.76
CA ARG A 60 -2.75 5.31 -9.25
C ARG A 60 -2.79 3.84 -8.87
N LEU A 61 -3.82 3.42 -8.17
CA LEU A 61 -4.04 2.00 -7.87
C LEU A 61 -4.35 1.23 -9.16
N PRO A 62 -3.75 0.03 -9.36
CA PRO A 62 -3.94 -0.74 -10.57
C PRO A 62 -5.39 -1.26 -10.69
N GLY A 63 -5.88 -1.39 -11.93
CA GLY A 63 -7.18 -1.98 -12.22
C GLY A 63 -8.41 -1.09 -11.97
N LEU A 64 -8.25 0.15 -11.50
CA LEU A 64 -9.36 1.02 -11.09
C LEU A 64 -9.62 2.20 -12.04
N GLY A 65 -8.92 2.26 -13.15
CA GLY A 65 -9.09 3.31 -14.17
C GLY A 65 -8.49 4.67 -13.77
N PRO A 66 -8.62 5.68 -14.66
CA PRO A 66 -7.93 6.96 -14.49
C PRO A 66 -8.44 7.81 -13.33
N ASP A 67 -9.70 7.67 -12.95
CA ASP A 67 -10.35 8.43 -11.87
C ASP A 67 -10.51 7.60 -10.58
N GLY A 68 -9.85 6.42 -10.53
CA GLY A 68 -9.89 5.55 -9.37
C GLY A 68 -9.13 6.12 -8.17
N PRO A 69 -9.31 5.50 -6.97
CA PRO A 69 -8.61 5.89 -5.77
C PRO A 69 -7.08 5.70 -5.92
N THR A 70 -6.32 6.39 -5.08
CA THR A 70 -4.86 6.41 -5.11
C THR A 70 -4.25 5.86 -3.82
N LEU A 71 -2.99 5.43 -3.92
CA LEU A 71 -2.09 5.30 -2.78
C LEU A 71 -1.33 6.62 -2.66
N GLU A 72 -1.51 7.35 -1.54
CA GLU A 72 -0.68 8.48 -1.19
C GLU A 72 0.58 7.99 -0.48
N ILE A 73 1.74 8.39 -0.95
CA ILE A 73 3.02 8.15 -0.28
C ILE A 73 3.58 9.50 0.13
N TYR A 74 3.61 9.77 1.43
CA TYR A 74 4.11 11.02 1.99
C TYR A 74 5.28 10.79 2.93
N GLN A 75 6.22 11.71 2.90
CA GLN A 75 7.33 11.78 3.83
C GLN A 75 7.28 13.10 4.57
N TYR A 76 7.10 13.04 5.88
CA TYR A 76 7.24 14.21 6.75
C TYR A 76 8.71 14.51 7.02
N GLU A 77 9.05 15.79 7.22
CA GLU A 77 10.41 16.19 7.62
C GLU A 77 10.76 15.70 9.03
N SER A 78 9.76 15.51 9.89
CA SER A 78 9.89 14.95 11.23
C SER A 78 8.69 14.10 11.59
N GLY A 79 8.89 13.10 12.45
CA GLY A 79 7.81 12.23 12.91
C GLY A 79 8.31 11.10 13.81
N PRO A 80 7.42 10.32 14.41
CA PRO A 80 7.78 9.19 15.24
C PRO A 80 8.45 8.08 14.42
N ALA A 81 9.28 7.28 15.08
CA ALA A 81 9.86 6.10 14.45
C ALA A 81 8.79 5.08 14.05
N ALA A 82 8.98 4.44 12.88
CA ALA A 82 8.13 3.35 12.46
C ALA A 82 8.24 2.16 13.42
N LEU A 83 7.10 1.53 13.71
CA LEU A 83 7.07 0.28 14.47
C LEU A 83 7.33 -0.91 13.53
N PRO A 84 7.93 -2.02 14.01
CA PRO A 84 8.08 -3.24 13.22
C PRO A 84 6.72 -3.74 12.68
N ALA A 85 6.72 -4.30 11.48
CA ALA A 85 5.52 -4.88 10.91
C ALA A 85 4.94 -6.00 11.79
N ALA A 86 3.62 -6.01 11.97
CA ALA A 86 2.92 -7.06 12.69
C ALA A 86 1.48 -7.15 12.17
N ALA A 87 1.15 -8.27 11.54
CA ALA A 87 -0.16 -8.48 10.90
C ALA A 87 -1.35 -8.45 11.89
N ASN A 88 -1.09 -8.63 13.16
CA ASN A 88 -2.11 -8.63 14.23
C ASN A 88 -2.13 -7.33 15.06
N ARG A 89 -1.45 -6.27 14.63
CA ARG A 89 -1.51 -4.98 15.33
C ARG A 89 -2.84 -4.29 15.00
N PRO A 90 -3.55 -3.74 16.01
CA PRO A 90 -4.76 -2.94 15.75
C PRO A 90 -4.48 -1.75 14.82
N GLY A 91 -5.41 -1.49 13.89
CA GLY A 91 -5.33 -0.43 12.87
C GLY A 91 -5.31 -0.98 11.45
N TYR A 92 -5.02 -0.14 10.47
CA TYR A 92 -4.83 -0.55 9.08
C TYR A 92 -3.52 -1.32 8.95
N GLN A 93 -3.58 -2.61 8.61
CA GLN A 93 -2.41 -3.47 8.64
C GLN A 93 -1.82 -3.79 7.27
N HIS A 94 -2.62 -3.89 6.24
CA HIS A 94 -2.12 -4.21 4.90
C HIS A 94 -2.96 -3.56 3.80
N ILE A 95 -2.35 -3.45 2.63
CA ILE A 95 -3.02 -3.27 1.35
C ILE A 95 -2.95 -4.59 0.58
N ALA A 96 -4.03 -4.97 -0.10
CA ALA A 96 -4.10 -6.23 -0.84
C ALA A 96 -4.09 -6.00 -2.35
N PHE A 97 -3.33 -6.83 -3.08
CA PHE A 97 -3.33 -6.88 -4.53
C PHE A 97 -3.72 -8.27 -5.01
N ALA A 98 -4.71 -8.33 -5.90
CA ALA A 98 -5.01 -9.54 -6.65
C ALA A 98 -3.96 -9.69 -7.76
N VAL A 99 -3.33 -10.85 -7.81
CA VAL A 99 -2.25 -11.18 -8.76
C VAL A 99 -2.51 -12.55 -9.38
N PRO A 100 -2.14 -12.78 -10.64
CA PRO A 100 -2.41 -14.08 -11.29
C PRO A 100 -1.50 -15.22 -10.81
N ASP A 101 -0.37 -14.91 -10.19
CA ASP A 101 0.62 -15.87 -9.69
C ASP A 101 1.25 -15.33 -8.40
N VAL A 102 0.78 -15.82 -7.25
CA VAL A 102 1.26 -15.38 -5.94
C VAL A 102 2.74 -15.72 -5.71
N PRO A 103 3.26 -16.92 -6.04
CA PRO A 103 4.69 -17.21 -6.02
C PRO A 103 5.54 -16.22 -6.81
N ALA A 104 5.21 -15.98 -8.08
CA ALA A 104 5.96 -15.07 -8.94
C ALA A 104 5.90 -13.63 -8.44
N ALA A 105 4.73 -13.16 -8.02
CA ALA A 105 4.55 -11.81 -7.45
C ALA A 105 5.39 -11.63 -6.17
N ARG A 106 5.45 -12.66 -5.30
CA ARG A 106 6.29 -12.62 -4.10
C ARG A 106 7.77 -12.46 -4.44
N GLU A 107 8.27 -13.19 -5.43
CA GLU A 107 9.67 -13.09 -5.84
C GLU A 107 9.96 -11.70 -6.46
N ALA A 108 9.02 -11.10 -7.18
CA ALA A 108 9.13 -9.73 -7.68
C ALA A 108 9.25 -8.72 -6.52
N VAL A 109 8.42 -8.86 -5.49
CA VAL A 109 8.50 -8.04 -4.27
C VAL A 109 9.87 -8.19 -3.60
N PHE A 110 10.40 -9.41 -3.45
CA PHE A 110 11.71 -9.65 -2.83
C PHE A 110 12.85 -9.05 -3.65
N SER A 111 12.80 -9.20 -4.97
CA SER A 111 13.79 -8.63 -5.88
C SER A 111 13.83 -7.10 -5.83
N ALA A 112 12.70 -6.47 -5.50
CA ALA A 112 12.57 -5.01 -5.33
C ALA A 112 12.83 -4.53 -3.89
N GLY A 113 13.32 -5.39 -2.99
CA GLY A 113 13.71 -5.03 -1.62
C GLY A 113 12.64 -5.26 -0.55
N GLY A 114 11.50 -5.80 -0.92
CA GLY A 114 10.51 -6.27 0.05
C GLY A 114 10.94 -7.53 0.79
N ARG A 115 10.20 -7.93 1.83
CA ARG A 115 10.58 -9.04 2.70
C ARG A 115 9.42 -9.99 2.99
N LYS A 116 9.75 -11.22 3.35
CA LYS A 116 8.80 -12.23 3.78
C LYS A 116 8.18 -11.83 5.15
N VAL A 117 6.85 -12.00 5.25
CA VAL A 117 6.13 -12.00 6.53
C VAL A 117 5.59 -13.40 6.81
N GLY A 118 4.78 -13.95 5.91
CA GLY A 118 4.19 -15.27 6.03
C GLY A 118 4.67 -16.27 4.97
N SER A 119 4.11 -17.46 5.01
CA SER A 119 4.25 -18.46 3.95
C SER A 119 3.10 -18.29 2.94
N ILE A 120 3.29 -18.75 1.71
CA ILE A 120 2.18 -18.89 0.77
C ILE A 120 1.30 -20.03 1.29
N VAL A 121 0.00 -19.77 1.36
CA VAL A 121 -1.01 -20.76 1.73
C VAL A 121 -2.15 -20.74 0.73
N THR A 122 -2.78 -21.90 0.52
CA THR A 122 -4.05 -22.01 -0.19
C THR A 122 -5.09 -22.49 0.80
N ALA A 123 -6.16 -21.73 0.94
CA ALA A 123 -7.26 -22.03 1.86
C ALA A 123 -8.58 -22.11 1.10
N THR A 124 -9.52 -22.89 1.63
CA THR A 124 -10.91 -22.89 1.17
C THR A 124 -11.73 -22.10 2.15
N THR A 125 -12.45 -21.10 1.64
CA THR A 125 -13.33 -20.24 2.45
C THR A 125 -14.65 -20.98 2.78
N ALA A 126 -15.42 -20.43 3.72
CA ALA A 126 -16.68 -21.05 4.15
C ALA A 126 -17.73 -21.19 3.03
N ASP A 127 -17.64 -20.36 1.99
CA ASP A 127 -18.49 -20.42 0.77
C ASP A 127 -17.91 -21.32 -0.32
N GLY A 128 -16.84 -22.09 0.00
CA GLY A 128 -16.23 -23.08 -0.89
C GLY A 128 -15.23 -22.52 -1.91
N ARG A 129 -15.00 -21.22 -1.96
CA ARG A 129 -13.99 -20.63 -2.84
C ARG A 129 -12.57 -20.91 -2.33
N ARG A 130 -11.64 -21.05 -3.25
CA ARG A 130 -10.22 -21.21 -2.93
C ARG A 130 -9.50 -19.88 -3.13
N VAL A 131 -8.63 -19.55 -2.18
CA VAL A 131 -7.73 -18.41 -2.26
C VAL A 131 -6.31 -18.85 -1.95
N THR A 132 -5.37 -18.46 -2.82
CA THR A 132 -3.93 -18.57 -2.54
C THR A 132 -3.44 -17.17 -2.17
N TRP A 133 -2.75 -17.04 -1.03
CA TRP A 133 -2.31 -15.74 -0.54
C TRP A 133 -1.03 -15.82 0.28
N THR A 134 -0.39 -14.66 0.47
CA THR A 134 0.74 -14.49 1.38
C THR A 134 0.85 -13.03 1.83
N TYR A 135 1.43 -12.81 3.01
CA TYR A 135 1.90 -11.49 3.42
C TYR A 135 3.39 -11.33 3.13
N VAL A 136 3.71 -10.18 2.58
CA VAL A 136 5.06 -9.67 2.36
C VAL A 136 5.15 -8.25 2.90
N THR A 137 6.33 -7.63 2.91
CA THR A 137 6.44 -6.19 3.14
C THR A 137 6.98 -5.47 1.92
N ASP A 138 6.71 -4.18 1.82
CA ASP A 138 7.51 -3.28 1.02
C ASP A 138 8.90 -3.06 1.64
N PRO A 139 9.80 -2.28 1.01
CA PRO A 139 11.14 -2.01 1.56
C PRO A 139 11.14 -1.33 2.94
N GLU A 140 10.10 -0.56 3.26
CA GLU A 140 9.97 0.16 4.53
C GLU A 140 9.26 -0.63 5.63
N GLY A 141 8.69 -1.80 5.29
CA GLY A 141 8.08 -2.72 6.24
C GLY A 141 6.56 -2.64 6.32
N ASN A 142 5.89 -1.91 5.43
CA ASN A 142 4.44 -1.94 5.35
C ASN A 142 3.98 -3.28 4.76
N ILE A 143 2.94 -3.87 5.33
CA ILE A 143 2.47 -5.19 4.91
C ILE A 143 1.64 -5.08 3.63
N ILE A 144 1.93 -5.97 2.71
CA ILE A 144 1.19 -6.18 1.46
C ILE A 144 0.66 -7.61 1.47
N GLU A 145 -0.63 -7.77 1.16
CA GLU A 145 -1.20 -9.07 0.84
C GLU A 145 -1.18 -9.27 -0.68
N LEU A 146 -0.60 -10.38 -1.10
CA LEU A 146 -0.70 -10.88 -2.47
C LEU A 146 -1.72 -12.01 -2.47
N GLN A 147 -2.76 -11.93 -3.29
CA GLN A 147 -3.83 -12.92 -3.32
C GLN A 147 -4.26 -13.28 -4.73
N ASP A 148 -4.63 -14.55 -4.91
CA ASP A 148 -5.25 -15.09 -6.11
C ASP A 148 -6.49 -15.90 -5.71
N TRP A 149 -7.64 -15.55 -6.29
CA TRP A 149 -8.91 -16.22 -6.07
C TRP A 149 -9.19 -17.14 -7.25
N ALA A 150 -9.25 -18.45 -7.02
CA ALA A 150 -9.69 -19.35 -8.05
C ALA A 150 -11.10 -19.00 -8.52
N GLU A 151 -11.30 -19.04 -9.85
CA GLU A 151 -12.64 -18.89 -10.42
C GLU A 151 -13.57 -19.96 -9.84
N ARG A 152 -14.85 -19.63 -9.72
CA ARG A 152 -15.84 -20.66 -9.31
C ARG A 152 -15.94 -21.66 -10.43
N ASP A 153 -15.77 -22.95 -10.08
CA ASP A 153 -16.23 -24.02 -10.95
C ASP A 153 -17.75 -23.83 -11.15
N GLU A 154 -18.18 -23.55 -12.38
CA GLU A 154 -19.60 -23.42 -12.74
C GLU A 154 -20.34 -24.76 -12.59
#